data_f42ff12e8da180a08b7702856c5f7a9e
#
_entry.id   f42ff12e8da180a08b7702856c5f7a9e
#
_cell.length_a   1.000
_cell.length_b   1.000
_cell.length_c   1.000
_cell.angle_alpha   90.00
_cell.angle_beta   90.00
_cell.angle_gamma   90.00
#
_symmetry.space_group_name_H-M   'P 1'
#
loop_
_entity.id
_entity.type
_entity.pdbx_description
1 polymer ?
#
loop_
_entity_poly.entity_id
_entity_poly.type
_entity_poly.pdbx_seq_one_letter_code
_entity_poly.pdbx_strand_id
1 'polypeptide(L)'
;MLNNWTEFVPAVKKAFGALGKQHPKMLAAYGALEEASAEGALDTKTRELISIAVAITTRCDGCIGVHTEAALKAGASEAEIAQTLATAISLNAGAAYVYSLRALEAYDQFKK
;
A
#
# COMPACT_ATOMS: atom_id res chain seq x y z
N MET A 1 -16.16 12.46 6.58
CA MET A 1 -15.46 11.26 6.13
C MET A 1 -14.57 11.59 4.93
N LEU A 2 -13.47 10.86 4.75
CA LEU A 2 -12.55 11.12 3.67
C LEU A 2 -12.97 10.45 2.36
N ASN A 3 -13.74 9.37 2.44
CA ASN A 3 -14.23 8.63 1.30
C ASN A 3 -15.38 7.71 1.75
N ASN A 4 -16.24 7.35 0.83
CA ASN A 4 -17.28 6.33 1.11
C ASN A 4 -16.71 4.94 0.73
N TRP A 5 -15.97 4.34 1.65
CA TRP A 5 -15.20 3.12 1.39
C TRP A 5 -16.07 1.91 1.06
N THR A 6 -17.25 1.81 1.65
CA THR A 6 -18.15 0.67 1.38
C THR A 6 -18.74 0.70 -0.03
N GLU A 7 -18.82 1.86 -0.65
CA GLU A 7 -19.21 2.02 -2.06
C GLU A 7 -17.98 2.02 -2.98
N PHE A 8 -16.88 2.62 -2.53
CA PHE A 8 -15.66 2.79 -3.31
C PHE A 8 -14.99 1.45 -3.64
N VAL A 9 -14.84 0.55 -2.65
CA VAL A 9 -14.16 -0.74 -2.86
C VAL A 9 -14.85 -1.58 -3.92
N PRO A 10 -16.17 -1.80 -3.88
CA PRO A 10 -16.85 -2.53 -4.98
C PRO A 10 -16.70 -1.84 -6.35
N ALA A 11 -16.73 -0.51 -6.37
CA ALA A 11 -16.57 0.23 -7.62
C ALA A 11 -15.17 0.05 -8.22
N VAL A 12 -14.13 0.08 -7.38
CA VAL A 12 -12.75 -0.18 -7.82
C VAL A 12 -12.60 -1.58 -8.37
N LYS A 13 -13.14 -2.58 -7.67
CA LYS A 13 -13.10 -3.99 -8.14
C LYS A 13 -13.79 -4.15 -9.49
N LYS A 14 -14.92 -3.50 -9.67
CA LYS A 14 -15.64 -3.51 -10.94
C LYS A 14 -14.82 -2.87 -12.06
N ALA A 15 -14.25 -1.70 -11.80
CA ALA A 15 -13.42 -0.99 -12.78
C ALA A 15 -12.16 -1.80 -13.12
N PHE A 16 -11.55 -2.41 -12.12
CA PHE A 16 -10.40 -3.31 -12.32
C PHE A 16 -10.74 -4.46 -13.25
N GLY A 17 -11.89 -5.11 -13.02
CA GLY A 17 -12.37 -6.20 -13.88
C GLY A 17 -12.67 -5.73 -15.30
N ALA A 18 -13.21 -4.52 -15.47
CA ALA A 18 -13.50 -3.94 -16.77
C ALA A 18 -12.21 -3.71 -17.57
N LEU A 19 -11.16 -3.18 -16.93
CA LEU A 19 -9.86 -3.05 -17.59
C LEU A 19 -9.30 -4.42 -17.98
N GLY A 20 -9.45 -5.42 -17.10
CA GLY A 20 -8.99 -6.77 -17.37
C GLY A 20 -9.67 -7.40 -18.60
N LYS A 21 -10.94 -7.08 -18.85
CA LYS A 21 -11.63 -7.54 -20.05
C LYS A 21 -11.03 -6.94 -21.32
N GLN A 22 -10.54 -5.71 -21.25
CA GLN A 22 -9.90 -5.05 -22.38
C GLN A 22 -8.47 -5.55 -22.62
N HIS A 23 -7.80 -5.99 -21.55
CA HIS A 23 -6.42 -6.48 -21.63
C HIS A 23 -6.20 -7.73 -20.78
N PRO A 24 -6.70 -8.89 -21.25
CA PRO A 24 -6.68 -10.12 -20.43
C PRO A 24 -5.27 -10.60 -20.05
N LYS A 25 -4.28 -10.40 -20.93
CA LYS A 25 -2.90 -10.83 -20.63
C LYS A 25 -2.31 -10.06 -19.45
N MET A 26 -2.60 -8.78 -19.35
CA MET A 26 -2.13 -7.95 -18.21
C MET A 26 -2.82 -8.40 -16.92
N LEU A 27 -4.11 -8.66 -16.98
CA LEU A 27 -4.85 -9.16 -15.81
C LEU A 27 -4.28 -10.49 -15.33
N ALA A 28 -4.01 -11.43 -16.25
CA ALA A 28 -3.43 -12.73 -15.92
C ALA A 28 -2.03 -12.58 -15.29
N ALA A 29 -1.20 -11.71 -15.86
CA ALA A 29 0.14 -11.46 -15.33
C ALA A 29 0.11 -10.85 -13.93
N TYR A 30 -0.79 -9.89 -13.71
CA TYR A 30 -0.98 -9.28 -12.39
C TYR A 30 -1.50 -10.30 -11.37
N GLY A 31 -2.46 -11.15 -11.76
CA GLY A 31 -2.96 -12.22 -10.90
C GLY A 31 -1.86 -13.21 -10.49
N ALA A 32 -0.98 -13.57 -11.42
CA ALA A 32 0.16 -14.43 -11.14
C ALA A 32 1.14 -13.77 -10.17
N LEU A 33 1.36 -12.47 -10.31
CA LEU A 33 2.19 -11.70 -9.38
C LEU A 33 1.59 -11.68 -7.96
N GLU A 34 0.29 -11.45 -7.85
CA GLU A 34 -0.41 -11.48 -6.56
C GLU A 34 -0.30 -12.86 -5.89
N GLU A 35 -0.52 -13.93 -6.64
CA GLU A 35 -0.39 -15.30 -6.13
C GLU A 35 1.03 -15.56 -5.62
N ALA A 36 2.04 -15.20 -6.39
CA ALA A 36 3.44 -15.37 -6.00
C ALA A 36 3.75 -14.60 -4.71
N SER A 37 3.24 -13.40 -4.58
CA SER A 37 3.47 -12.56 -3.39
C SER A 37 2.81 -13.11 -2.14
N ALA A 38 1.78 -13.95 -2.29
CA ALA A 38 1.04 -14.52 -1.17
C ALA A 38 1.72 -15.75 -0.56
N GLU A 39 2.69 -16.32 -1.25
CA GLU A 39 3.40 -17.52 -0.79
C GLU A 39 4.57 -17.15 0.11
N GLY A 40 4.70 -17.86 1.26
CA GLY A 40 5.83 -17.67 2.15
C GLY A 40 5.48 -17.75 3.63
N ALA A 41 6.38 -17.22 4.44
CA ALA A 41 6.35 -17.37 5.90
C ALA A 41 5.35 -16.45 6.61
N LEU A 42 4.88 -15.39 5.95
CA LEU A 42 3.99 -14.42 6.58
C LEU A 42 2.52 -14.86 6.45
N ASP A 43 1.77 -14.73 7.54
CA ASP A 43 0.33 -15.02 7.49
C ASP A 43 -0.45 -13.93 6.76
N THR A 44 -1.72 -14.21 6.49
CA THR A 44 -2.59 -13.29 5.74
C THR A 44 -2.73 -11.95 6.44
N LYS A 45 -2.94 -11.94 7.76
CA LYS A 45 -3.10 -10.69 8.51
C LYS A 45 -1.85 -9.82 8.39
N THR A 46 -0.68 -10.40 8.57
CA THR A 46 0.60 -9.67 8.46
C THR A 46 0.79 -9.11 7.05
N ARG A 47 0.53 -9.91 6.02
CA ARG A 47 0.64 -9.44 4.63
C ARG A 47 -0.32 -8.28 4.34
N GLU A 48 -1.55 -8.35 4.85
CA GLU A 48 -2.51 -7.26 4.64
C GLU A 48 -2.13 -5.98 5.38
N LEU A 49 -1.55 -6.09 6.57
CA LEU A 49 -1.02 -4.93 7.29
C LEU A 49 0.16 -4.28 6.55
N ILE A 50 1.06 -5.09 6.01
CA ILE A 50 2.15 -4.59 5.16
C ILE A 50 1.58 -3.91 3.92
N SER A 51 0.56 -4.49 3.30
CA SER A 51 -0.10 -3.91 2.13
C SER A 51 -0.69 -2.54 2.43
N ILE A 52 -1.31 -2.36 3.59
CA ILE A 52 -1.82 -1.06 4.04
C ILE A 52 -0.68 -0.05 4.18
N ALA A 53 0.43 -0.44 4.80
CA ALA A 53 1.60 0.45 4.96
C ALA A 53 2.15 0.93 3.61
N VAL A 54 2.23 0.03 2.64
CA VAL A 54 2.66 0.37 1.28
C VAL A 54 1.61 1.26 0.60
N ALA A 55 0.33 0.92 0.76
CA ALA A 55 -0.77 1.63 0.12
C ALA A 55 -0.84 3.11 0.54
N ILE A 56 -0.65 3.42 1.82
CA ILE A 56 -0.64 4.81 2.27
C ILE A 56 0.59 5.56 1.77
N THR A 57 1.71 4.88 1.65
CA THR A 57 2.95 5.47 1.15
C THR A 57 2.86 5.82 -0.32
N THR A 58 2.24 4.94 -1.11
CA THR A 58 2.03 5.16 -2.55
C THR A 58 0.76 5.96 -2.86
N ARG A 59 -0.03 6.30 -1.84
CA ARG A 59 -1.29 7.05 -1.95
C ARG A 59 -2.28 6.40 -2.91
N CYS A 60 -2.49 5.11 -2.72
CA CYS A 60 -3.39 4.32 -3.55
C CYS A 60 -4.70 4.07 -2.79
N ASP A 61 -5.74 4.86 -3.05
CA ASP A 61 -7.03 4.71 -2.39
C ASP A 61 -7.65 3.33 -2.61
N GLY A 62 -7.57 2.81 -3.82
CA GLY A 62 -8.05 1.46 -4.13
C GLY A 62 -7.36 0.41 -3.27
N CYS A 63 -6.05 0.50 -3.14
CA CYS A 63 -5.25 -0.41 -2.31
C CYS A 63 -5.60 -0.25 -0.82
N ILE A 64 -5.74 0.99 -0.35
CA ILE A 64 -6.13 1.26 1.05
C ILE A 64 -7.45 0.57 1.36
N GLY A 65 -8.46 0.78 0.53
CA GLY A 65 -9.78 0.21 0.75
C GLY A 65 -9.79 -1.32 0.69
N VAL A 66 -9.22 -1.89 -0.36
CA VAL A 66 -9.18 -3.34 -0.56
C VAL A 66 -8.43 -4.04 0.57
N HIS A 67 -7.26 -3.54 0.93
CA HIS A 67 -6.41 -4.20 1.93
C HIS A 67 -6.84 -3.93 3.36
N THR A 68 -7.50 -2.81 3.65
CA THR A 68 -8.11 -2.58 4.96
C THR A 68 -9.28 -3.54 5.17
N GLU A 69 -10.12 -3.73 4.17
CA GLU A 69 -11.19 -4.71 4.24
C GLU A 69 -10.64 -6.13 4.44
N ALA A 70 -9.62 -6.50 3.68
CA ALA A 70 -8.99 -7.81 3.78
C ALA A 70 -8.31 -8.02 5.14
N ALA A 71 -7.66 -6.98 5.68
CA ALA A 71 -7.04 -7.04 7.01
C ALA A 71 -8.10 -7.28 8.10
N LEU A 72 -9.23 -6.58 8.04
CA LEU A 72 -10.34 -6.79 8.97
C LEU A 72 -10.84 -8.22 8.90
N LYS A 73 -11.05 -8.76 7.71
CA LYS A 73 -11.47 -10.16 7.51
C LYS A 73 -10.45 -11.16 8.03
N ALA A 74 -9.16 -10.83 7.99
CA ALA A 74 -8.08 -11.66 8.52
C ALA A 74 -7.90 -11.51 10.03
N GLY A 75 -8.74 -10.73 10.71
CA GLY A 75 -8.73 -10.57 12.15
C GLY A 75 -7.87 -9.43 12.69
N ALA A 76 -7.46 -8.51 11.85
CA ALA A 76 -6.71 -7.34 12.31
C ALA A 76 -7.59 -6.44 13.19
N SER A 77 -7.05 -6.03 14.33
CA SER A 77 -7.71 -5.08 15.22
C SER A 77 -7.42 -3.64 14.76
N GLU A 78 -8.25 -2.71 15.23
CA GLU A 78 -8.01 -1.28 15.00
C GLU A 78 -6.64 -0.86 15.54
N ALA A 79 -6.24 -1.41 16.71
CA ALA A 79 -4.93 -1.11 17.30
C ALA A 79 -3.77 -1.61 16.42
N GLU A 80 -3.92 -2.79 15.82
CA GLU A 80 -2.91 -3.32 14.90
C GLU A 80 -2.79 -2.47 13.64
N ILE A 81 -3.91 -2.04 13.10
CA ILE A 81 -3.91 -1.10 11.96
C ILE A 81 -3.24 0.22 12.36
N ALA A 82 -3.60 0.77 13.52
CA ALA A 82 -3.02 2.04 13.99
C ALA A 82 -1.50 1.94 14.16
N GLN A 83 -1.00 0.85 14.70
CA GLN A 83 0.46 0.65 14.84
C GLN A 83 1.14 0.48 13.48
N THR A 84 0.50 -0.19 12.54
CA THR A 84 0.98 -0.31 11.16
C THR A 84 1.14 1.07 10.54
N LEU A 85 0.15 1.93 10.71
CA LEU A 85 0.20 3.31 10.20
C LEU A 85 1.31 4.12 10.87
N ALA A 86 1.45 3.99 12.18
CA ALA A 86 2.52 4.67 12.93
C ALA A 86 3.90 4.28 12.43
N THR A 87 4.12 2.99 12.17
CA THR A 87 5.38 2.49 11.61
C THR A 87 5.62 3.06 10.22
N ALA A 88 4.61 3.04 9.36
CA ALA A 88 4.74 3.58 8.02
C ALA A 88 5.05 5.09 8.02
N ILE A 89 4.39 5.86 8.90
CA ILE A 89 4.65 7.29 9.05
C ILE A 89 6.09 7.54 9.50
N SER A 90 6.55 6.79 10.49
CA SER A 90 7.91 6.91 11.02
C SER A 90 8.96 6.62 9.94
N LEU A 91 8.78 5.54 9.19
CA LEU A 91 9.71 5.16 8.13
C LEU A 91 9.68 6.15 6.96
N ASN A 92 8.51 6.67 6.60
CA ASN A 92 8.40 7.71 5.57
C ASN A 92 9.10 9.00 6.00
N ALA A 93 8.94 9.40 7.26
CA ALA A 93 9.64 10.55 7.81
C ALA A 93 11.16 10.32 7.83
N GLY A 94 11.58 9.12 8.25
CA GLY A 94 13.00 8.73 8.25
C GLY A 94 13.59 8.75 6.86
N ALA A 95 12.86 8.28 5.87
CA ALA A 95 13.30 8.32 4.48
C ALA A 95 13.51 9.77 4.01
N ALA A 96 12.57 10.66 4.32
CA ALA A 96 12.71 12.08 3.99
C ALA A 96 13.90 12.71 4.69
N TYR A 97 14.09 12.41 5.98
CA TYR A 97 15.21 12.92 6.76
C TYR A 97 16.56 12.51 6.14
N VAL A 98 16.72 11.21 5.89
CA VAL A 98 17.98 10.68 5.34
C VAL A 98 18.22 11.22 3.93
N TYR A 99 17.20 11.26 3.08
CA TYR A 99 17.35 11.75 1.71
C TYR A 99 17.66 13.26 1.67
N SER A 100 17.16 14.01 2.67
CA SER A 100 17.42 15.46 2.78
C SER A 100 18.88 15.80 2.97
N LEU A 101 19.70 14.87 3.48
CA LEU A 101 21.13 15.08 3.67
C LEU A 101 21.84 15.39 2.35
N ARG A 102 21.30 14.95 1.23
CA ARG A 102 21.81 15.27 -0.10
C ARG A 102 21.81 16.77 -0.39
N ALA A 103 20.84 17.49 0.16
CA ALA A 103 20.78 18.95 -0.03
C ALA A 103 21.95 19.65 0.67
N LEU A 104 22.32 19.18 1.87
CA LEU A 104 23.50 19.72 2.56
C LEU A 104 24.79 19.38 1.83
N GLU A 105 24.90 18.18 1.29
CA GLU A 105 26.05 17.78 0.47
C GLU A 105 26.16 18.65 -0.77
N ALA A 106 25.05 18.89 -1.47
CA ALA A 106 25.04 19.77 -2.63
C ALA A 106 25.43 21.19 -2.27
N TYR A 107 24.93 21.72 -1.15
CA TYR A 107 25.29 23.02 -0.65
C TYR A 107 26.83 23.12 -0.43
N ASP A 108 27.41 22.12 0.22
CA ASP A 108 28.84 22.10 0.49
C ASP A 108 29.66 22.10 -0.79
N GLN A 109 29.21 21.43 -1.84
CA GLN A 109 29.90 21.40 -3.12
C GLN A 109 29.77 22.71 -3.86
N PHE A 110 28.63 23.40 -3.76
CA PHE A 110 28.40 24.66 -4.48
C PHE A 110 29.01 25.89 -3.80
N LYS A 111 29.20 25.87 -2.49
CA LYS A 111 29.67 27.06 -1.75
C LYS A 111 31.13 27.44 -1.99
N LYS A 112 31.87 26.69 -2.70
CA LYS A 112 33.28 26.90 -3.01
C LYS A 112 33.50 28.13 -3.86
#